data_cf2e59c23b908010ee41cd552c8ffdc3
#
_entry.id   cf2e59c23b908010ee41cd552c8ffdc3
#
_cell.length_a   1.000
_cell.length_b   1.000
_cell.length_c   1.000
_cell.angle_alpha   90.00
_cell.angle_beta   90.00
_cell.angle_gamma   90.00
#
_symmetry.space_group_name_H-M   'P 1'
#
loop_
_entity.id
_entity.type
_entity.pdbx_description
1 polymer ?
#
loop_
_entity_poly.entity_id
_entity_poly.type
_entity_poly.pdbx_seq_one_letter_code
_entity_poly.pdbx_strand_id
1 'polypeptide(L)'
;MYMVNKYNKKRSNKTHTTKRRKFKNAECADNMTFQECEMAILRHNVDENEEIQGRRVVNNEDVKKMLKIVEEFIVKKKLICYGGTAINNILPKNAQFYNKETEIPDYDFFSPNSIDDCKELADIYYENGYTDVEAKSGVHAGTYKVFVNFIPLADITYLVPEIYDAIHPETVVIAGIHYAPPNYLRMAMYLELSRPAGDISRWEKVLSRLNLLNQYYPMSKTECSHIDFQRALDSNMDNEEQLYIILRDTLINQGVVFFGGYAFGLYARYSRDEKHKMREVPDFDVLSDDPERTAMIVKEQLTQNGFKNIKTIKHKPIGELMPERVEVLVGKETVVMIYKPIGCHSYNKININNNEVNVATIDTILSFYLVMIYVDVDLNYNRLICMANFLYNIQIQNRLHQRGLLKRFSMDCYGKQLTLEDIRAEKARKYREFKENGSDKKEYEMWFLNYKPGDKLAANKNNKTRKVKRAVSSDKEEKEKELDEEAEAEPKKRTVMDILKAAAKTR
;
A
#
# COMPACT_ATOMS: atom_id res chain seq x y z
N MET A 1 -3.41 -71.71 -68.39
CA MET A 1 -3.67 -73.02 -67.67
C MET A 1 -3.97 -72.62 -66.21
N TYR A 2 -5.06 -73.13 -65.72
CA TYR A 2 -5.71 -72.95 -64.42
C TYR A 2 -6.62 -71.73 -64.24
N MET A 3 -7.89 -72.04 -64.23
CA MET A 3 -9.07 -71.28 -63.86
C MET A 3 -9.07 -71.07 -62.34
N VAL A 4 -9.56 -69.89 -61.92
CA VAL A 4 -10.01 -69.69 -60.55
C VAL A 4 -11.40 -69.07 -60.57
N ASN A 5 -12.29 -69.77 -59.89
CA ASN A 5 -13.70 -69.47 -59.73
C ASN A 5 -13.99 -68.21 -58.97
N LYS A 6 -14.93 -67.37 -59.47
CA LYS A 6 -15.59 -66.28 -58.80
C LYS A 6 -16.61 -66.83 -57.81
N TYR A 7 -16.47 -66.51 -56.54
CA TYR A 7 -17.57 -66.54 -55.59
C TYR A 7 -17.89 -65.12 -55.14
N ASN A 8 -18.96 -64.58 -55.70
CA ASN A 8 -19.55 -63.32 -55.20
C ASN A 8 -20.36 -63.59 -53.93
N LYS A 9 -19.89 -63.09 -52.75
CA LYS A 9 -20.69 -62.97 -51.54
C LYS A 9 -20.94 -61.50 -51.29
N LYS A 10 -22.15 -61.03 -51.64
CA LYS A 10 -22.67 -59.73 -51.18
C LYS A 10 -22.74 -59.75 -49.67
N ARG A 11 -21.77 -59.01 -48.96
CA ARG A 11 -21.91 -58.61 -47.58
C ARG A 11 -22.62 -57.29 -47.55
N SER A 12 -23.86 -57.26 -47.05
CA SER A 12 -24.56 -56.03 -46.69
C SER A 12 -23.84 -55.42 -45.47
N ASN A 13 -23.06 -54.40 -45.70
CA ASN A 13 -22.55 -53.57 -44.63
C ASN A 13 -23.70 -52.71 -44.11
N LYS A 14 -24.40 -53.15 -43.08
CA LYS A 14 -25.14 -52.27 -42.20
C LYS A 14 -24.14 -51.44 -41.42
N THR A 15 -23.77 -50.24 -41.92
CA THR A 15 -23.10 -49.21 -41.15
C THR A 15 -24.04 -48.75 -40.04
N HIS A 16 -23.84 -49.26 -38.84
CA HIS A 16 -24.35 -48.62 -37.66
C HIS A 16 -23.67 -47.22 -37.54
N THR A 17 -24.27 -46.23 -38.14
CA THR A 17 -23.98 -44.83 -37.80
C THR A 17 -24.52 -44.61 -36.40
N THR A 18 -23.67 -44.85 -35.39
CA THR A 18 -23.83 -44.28 -34.09
C THR A 18 -23.90 -42.77 -34.33
N LYS A 19 -25.10 -42.18 -34.21
CA LYS A 19 -25.27 -40.71 -34.12
C LYS A 19 -24.38 -40.27 -32.96
N ARG A 20 -23.15 -39.80 -33.26
CA ARG A 20 -22.35 -39.03 -32.30
C ARG A 20 -23.24 -37.92 -31.88
N ARG A 21 -23.79 -37.99 -30.67
CA ARG A 21 -24.35 -36.82 -29.99
C ARG A 21 -23.22 -35.80 -29.99
N LYS A 22 -23.35 -34.72 -30.76
CA LYS A 22 -22.49 -33.55 -30.68
C LYS A 22 -22.79 -32.92 -29.33
N PHE A 23 -22.04 -33.28 -28.31
CA PHE A 23 -21.95 -32.48 -27.11
C PHE A 23 -21.18 -31.22 -27.53
N LYS A 24 -21.91 -30.13 -27.81
CA LYS A 24 -21.29 -28.82 -27.91
C LYS A 24 -20.91 -28.42 -26.48
N ASN A 25 -19.64 -28.21 -26.25
CA ASN A 25 -19.18 -27.58 -25.04
C ASN A 25 -19.58 -26.09 -25.14
N ALA A 26 -20.25 -25.54 -24.11
CA ALA A 26 -20.74 -24.17 -24.13
C ALA A 26 -19.59 -23.15 -24.14
N GLU A 27 -18.40 -23.53 -23.63
CA GLU A 27 -17.23 -22.69 -23.51
C GLU A 27 -16.42 -22.58 -24.82
N CYS A 28 -16.67 -23.44 -25.80
CA CYS A 28 -15.97 -23.44 -27.09
C CYS A 28 -16.87 -22.94 -28.20
N ALA A 29 -16.48 -21.81 -28.80
CA ALA A 29 -17.10 -21.32 -30.03
C ALA A 29 -16.53 -22.02 -31.26
N ASP A 30 -17.35 -22.16 -32.34
CA ASP A 30 -16.97 -22.87 -33.57
C ASP A 30 -15.75 -22.24 -34.31
N ASN A 31 -15.38 -20.99 -33.99
CA ASN A 31 -14.26 -20.24 -34.55
C ASN A 31 -12.97 -20.33 -33.71
N MET A 32 -13.01 -21.00 -32.56
CA MET A 32 -11.83 -21.18 -31.72
C MET A 32 -10.91 -22.26 -32.23
N THR A 33 -9.62 -22.04 -32.14
CA THR A 33 -8.61 -23.12 -32.33
C THR A 33 -8.70 -24.13 -31.19
N PHE A 34 -8.09 -25.29 -31.36
CA PHE A 34 -8.03 -26.32 -30.33
C PHE A 34 -7.46 -25.78 -29.01
N GLN A 35 -6.36 -25.03 -29.08
CA GLN A 35 -5.71 -24.45 -27.90
C GLN A 35 -6.58 -23.44 -27.20
N GLU A 36 -7.26 -22.56 -27.94
CA GLU A 36 -8.20 -21.58 -27.37
C GLU A 36 -9.37 -22.25 -26.67
N CYS A 37 -9.90 -23.32 -27.28
CA CYS A 37 -10.98 -24.12 -26.70
C CYS A 37 -10.52 -24.81 -25.40
N GLU A 38 -9.36 -25.45 -25.38
CA GLU A 38 -8.82 -26.10 -24.18
C GLU A 38 -8.59 -25.09 -23.05
N MET A 39 -8.05 -23.91 -23.39
CA MET A 39 -7.84 -22.85 -22.40
C MET A 39 -9.16 -22.29 -21.86
N ALA A 40 -10.20 -22.18 -22.69
CA ALA A 40 -11.53 -21.73 -22.24
C ALA A 40 -12.16 -22.76 -21.28
N ILE A 41 -12.07 -24.06 -21.62
CA ILE A 41 -12.55 -25.16 -20.75
C ILE A 41 -11.78 -25.16 -19.42
N LEU A 42 -10.45 -25.02 -19.48
CA LEU A 42 -9.61 -25.00 -18.27
C LEU A 42 -9.98 -23.83 -17.36
N ARG A 43 -10.11 -22.62 -17.90
CA ARG A 43 -10.51 -21.42 -17.13
C ARG A 43 -11.86 -21.63 -16.47
N HIS A 44 -12.85 -22.09 -17.24
CA HIS A 44 -14.19 -22.36 -16.68
C HIS A 44 -14.13 -23.36 -15.50
N ASN A 45 -13.37 -24.45 -15.64
CA ASN A 45 -13.25 -25.43 -14.56
C ASN A 45 -12.44 -24.91 -13.37
N VAL A 46 -11.46 -24.01 -13.59
CA VAL A 46 -10.73 -23.34 -12.51
C VAL A 46 -11.69 -22.43 -11.76
N ASP A 47 -12.42 -21.56 -12.47
CA ASP A 47 -13.38 -20.62 -11.88
C ASP A 47 -14.46 -21.36 -11.07
N GLU A 48 -15.01 -22.47 -11.61
CA GLU A 48 -16.00 -23.30 -10.91
C GLU A 48 -15.43 -23.93 -9.63
N ASN A 49 -14.19 -24.46 -9.70
CA ASN A 49 -13.52 -25.01 -8.52
C ASN A 49 -13.22 -23.95 -7.46
N GLU A 50 -12.75 -22.78 -7.87
CA GLU A 50 -12.50 -21.65 -6.97
C GLU A 50 -13.81 -21.23 -6.27
N GLU A 51 -14.93 -21.18 -6.99
CA GLU A 51 -16.24 -20.88 -6.42
C GLU A 51 -16.69 -21.94 -5.40
N ILE A 52 -16.54 -23.24 -5.72
CA ILE A 52 -16.87 -24.33 -4.81
C ILE A 52 -16.01 -24.30 -3.55
N GLN A 53 -14.70 -24.08 -3.70
CA GLN A 53 -13.78 -23.96 -2.58
C GLN A 53 -14.10 -22.73 -1.73
N GLY A 54 -14.34 -21.59 -2.37
CA GLY A 54 -14.74 -20.34 -1.71
C GLY A 54 -16.00 -20.54 -0.87
N ARG A 55 -17.05 -21.13 -1.42
CA ARG A 55 -18.29 -21.43 -0.68
C ARG A 55 -18.05 -22.34 0.52
N ARG A 56 -17.16 -23.32 0.42
CA ARG A 56 -16.81 -24.19 1.57
C ARG A 56 -16.14 -23.41 2.68
N VAL A 57 -15.23 -22.51 2.34
CA VAL A 57 -14.50 -21.71 3.31
C VAL A 57 -15.42 -20.69 3.98
N VAL A 58 -16.22 -19.95 3.20
CA VAL A 58 -17.18 -18.96 3.73
C VAL A 58 -18.25 -19.58 4.62
N ASN A 59 -18.70 -20.81 4.29
CA ASN A 59 -19.70 -21.52 5.10
C ASN A 59 -19.11 -22.26 6.31
N ASN A 60 -17.80 -22.23 6.51
CA ASN A 60 -17.17 -22.81 7.69
C ASN A 60 -17.50 -21.98 8.93
N GLU A 61 -18.13 -22.61 9.93
CA GLU A 61 -18.55 -21.93 11.15
C GLU A 61 -17.39 -21.37 11.98
N ASP A 62 -16.21 -22.00 11.93
CA ASP A 62 -15.03 -21.48 12.60
C ASP A 62 -14.49 -20.23 11.91
N VAL A 63 -14.50 -20.19 10.56
CA VAL A 63 -14.12 -19.00 9.80
C VAL A 63 -15.07 -17.84 10.09
N LYS A 64 -16.38 -18.09 10.17
CA LYS A 64 -17.38 -17.07 10.55
C LYS A 64 -17.12 -16.50 11.93
N LYS A 65 -16.78 -17.36 12.90
CA LYS A 65 -16.42 -16.91 14.26
C LYS A 65 -15.13 -16.08 14.25
N MET A 66 -14.11 -16.50 13.48
CA MET A 66 -12.87 -15.73 13.34
C MET A 66 -13.13 -14.35 12.77
N LEU A 67 -13.94 -14.25 11.71
CA LEU A 67 -14.31 -12.97 11.08
C LEU A 67 -15.08 -12.08 12.06
N LYS A 68 -16.00 -12.65 12.82
CA LYS A 68 -16.75 -11.90 13.84
C LYS A 68 -15.84 -11.29 14.90
N ILE A 69 -14.82 -12.00 15.36
CA ILE A 69 -13.86 -11.51 16.34
C ILE A 69 -13.10 -10.28 15.80
N VAL A 70 -12.61 -10.33 14.57
CA VAL A 70 -11.90 -9.18 14.00
C VAL A 70 -12.83 -7.99 13.76
N GLU A 71 -14.07 -8.23 13.32
CA GLU A 71 -15.08 -7.18 13.17
C GLU A 71 -15.41 -6.49 14.49
N GLU A 72 -15.65 -7.26 15.54
CA GLU A 72 -15.91 -6.74 16.89
C GLU A 72 -14.70 -5.95 17.42
N PHE A 73 -13.47 -6.40 17.14
CA PHE A 73 -12.25 -5.69 17.51
C PHE A 73 -12.14 -4.33 16.80
N ILE A 74 -12.36 -4.30 15.47
CA ILE A 74 -12.33 -3.08 14.67
C ILE A 74 -13.39 -2.08 15.18
N VAL A 75 -14.60 -2.54 15.43
CA VAL A 75 -15.70 -1.70 15.94
C VAL A 75 -15.37 -1.16 17.32
N LYS A 76 -14.93 -2.02 18.25
CA LYS A 76 -14.58 -1.62 19.63
C LYS A 76 -13.50 -0.56 19.67
N LYS A 77 -12.49 -0.70 18.84
CA LYS A 77 -11.35 0.22 18.78
C LYS A 77 -11.56 1.41 17.83
N LYS A 78 -12.64 1.42 17.07
CA LYS A 78 -12.94 2.43 16.02
C LYS A 78 -11.82 2.55 14.99
N LEU A 79 -11.22 1.42 14.61
CA LEU A 79 -10.14 1.40 13.63
C LEU A 79 -10.68 1.64 12.21
N ILE A 80 -9.84 2.18 11.34
CA ILE A 80 -10.24 2.61 10.01
C ILE A 80 -9.89 1.55 8.99
N CYS A 81 -10.90 0.86 8.45
CA CYS A 81 -10.70 -0.07 7.33
C CYS A 81 -10.39 0.67 6.04
N TYR A 82 -9.45 0.14 5.26
CA TYR A 82 -9.06 0.67 3.96
C TYR A 82 -8.96 -0.45 2.91
N GLY A 83 -8.40 -0.17 1.75
CA GLY A 83 -8.17 -1.18 0.72
C GLY A 83 -9.43 -1.64 -0.01
N GLY A 84 -9.38 -2.86 -0.53
CA GLY A 84 -10.44 -3.42 -1.37
C GLY A 84 -11.76 -3.59 -0.64
N THR A 85 -11.72 -4.12 0.58
CA THR A 85 -12.90 -4.34 1.42
C THR A 85 -13.59 -3.03 1.78
N ALA A 86 -12.84 -1.98 2.06
CA ALA A 86 -13.41 -0.66 2.32
C ALA A 86 -14.13 -0.10 1.09
N ILE A 87 -13.48 -0.11 -0.08
CA ILE A 87 -14.10 0.36 -1.33
C ILE A 87 -15.39 -0.41 -1.62
N ASN A 88 -15.32 -1.75 -1.53
CA ASN A 88 -16.48 -2.61 -1.78
C ASN A 88 -17.66 -2.29 -0.85
N ASN A 89 -17.38 -2.13 0.46
CA ASN A 89 -18.43 -2.02 1.45
C ASN A 89 -19.11 -0.65 1.48
N ILE A 90 -18.41 0.43 1.10
CA ILE A 90 -19.03 1.75 0.96
C ILE A 90 -19.86 1.89 -0.32
N LEU A 91 -19.62 1.07 -1.35
CA LEU A 91 -20.39 1.08 -2.58
C LEU A 91 -21.82 0.53 -2.36
N PRO A 92 -22.81 1.01 -3.12
CA PRO A 92 -24.15 0.43 -3.09
C PRO A 92 -24.12 -1.03 -3.53
N LYS A 93 -25.04 -1.85 -3.04
CA LYS A 93 -25.05 -3.32 -3.23
C LYS A 93 -24.90 -3.77 -4.69
N ASN A 94 -25.49 -3.03 -5.63
CA ASN A 94 -25.42 -3.34 -7.05
C ASN A 94 -24.07 -3.00 -7.72
N ALA A 95 -23.19 -2.32 -7.01
CA ALA A 95 -21.86 -1.95 -7.48
C ALA A 95 -20.73 -2.64 -6.69
N GLN A 96 -21.08 -3.43 -5.69
CA GLN A 96 -20.12 -4.24 -4.94
C GLN A 96 -19.53 -5.31 -5.86
N PHE A 97 -18.22 -5.51 -5.74
CA PHE A 97 -17.45 -6.40 -6.61
C PHE A 97 -16.94 -7.67 -5.91
N TYR A 98 -17.05 -7.76 -4.57
CA TYR A 98 -16.76 -8.99 -3.84
C TYR A 98 -18.00 -9.84 -3.67
N ASN A 99 -17.86 -11.12 -3.94
CA ASN A 99 -18.93 -12.09 -3.72
C ASN A 99 -18.85 -12.65 -2.29
N LYS A 100 -19.72 -12.17 -1.42
CA LYS A 100 -19.77 -12.60 -0.01
C LYS A 100 -20.10 -14.09 0.21
N GLU A 101 -20.58 -14.78 -0.84
CA GLU A 101 -20.89 -16.21 -0.77
C GLU A 101 -19.68 -17.09 -1.04
N THR A 102 -18.63 -16.53 -1.69
CA THR A 102 -17.44 -17.28 -2.13
C THR A 102 -16.13 -16.70 -1.65
N GLU A 103 -16.11 -15.45 -1.17
CA GLU A 103 -14.91 -14.74 -0.77
C GLU A 103 -14.96 -14.32 0.68
N ILE A 104 -13.88 -14.60 1.43
CA ILE A 104 -13.67 -14.07 2.78
C ILE A 104 -13.22 -12.62 2.65
N PRO A 105 -13.77 -11.67 3.44
CA PRO A 105 -13.26 -10.32 3.48
C PRO A 105 -11.82 -10.30 4.00
N ASP A 106 -10.95 -9.60 3.28
CA ASP A 106 -9.59 -9.27 3.70
C ASP A 106 -9.65 -7.95 4.48
N TYR A 107 -9.44 -8.01 5.79
CA TYR A 107 -9.54 -6.84 6.65
C TYR A 107 -8.20 -6.12 6.74
N ASP A 108 -8.02 -5.15 5.84
CA ASP A 108 -6.95 -4.15 5.93
C ASP A 108 -7.43 -2.98 6.79
N PHE A 109 -6.74 -2.62 7.86
CA PHE A 109 -7.11 -1.45 8.67
C PHE A 109 -5.92 -0.69 9.23
N PHE A 110 -6.10 0.62 9.37
CA PHE A 110 -5.13 1.51 9.96
C PHE A 110 -5.24 1.55 11.48
N SER A 111 -4.10 1.65 12.13
CA SER A 111 -3.98 1.91 13.56
C SER A 111 -2.79 2.82 13.85
N PRO A 112 -2.91 3.81 14.76
CA PRO A 112 -1.79 4.56 15.28
C PRO A 112 -0.93 3.75 16.28
N ASN A 113 -1.42 2.57 16.71
CA ASN A 113 -0.76 1.65 17.63
C ASN A 113 -0.68 0.22 17.07
N SER A 114 -0.38 0.08 15.79
CA SER A 114 -0.52 -1.16 15.02
C SER A 114 0.14 -2.40 15.64
N ILE A 115 1.31 -2.27 16.29
CA ILE A 115 2.01 -3.39 16.97
C ILE A 115 1.20 -3.90 18.16
N ASP A 116 0.74 -2.99 19.00
CA ASP A 116 0.01 -3.36 20.22
C ASP A 116 -1.38 -3.90 19.86
N ASP A 117 -2.05 -3.30 18.87
CA ASP A 117 -3.34 -3.77 18.36
C ASP A 117 -3.22 -5.16 17.71
N CYS A 118 -2.13 -5.41 16.98
CA CYS A 118 -1.85 -6.72 16.38
C CYS A 118 -1.67 -7.81 17.45
N LYS A 119 -0.94 -7.51 18.52
CA LYS A 119 -0.75 -8.42 19.66
C LYS A 119 -2.05 -8.63 20.41
N GLU A 120 -2.82 -7.57 20.68
CA GLU A 120 -4.11 -7.65 21.37
C GLU A 120 -5.10 -8.51 20.59
N LEU A 121 -5.20 -8.32 19.28
CA LEU A 121 -6.06 -9.14 18.44
C LEU A 121 -5.65 -10.62 18.47
N ALA A 122 -4.33 -10.89 18.43
CA ALA A 122 -3.82 -12.27 18.58
C ALA A 122 -4.15 -12.87 19.96
N ASP A 123 -3.99 -12.10 21.05
CA ASP A 123 -4.36 -12.52 22.40
C ASP A 123 -5.87 -12.85 22.49
N ILE A 124 -6.75 -12.03 21.89
CA ILE A 124 -8.19 -12.27 21.84
C ILE A 124 -8.52 -13.59 21.14
N TYR A 125 -7.90 -13.89 19.99
CA TYR A 125 -8.10 -15.18 19.32
C TYR A 125 -7.67 -16.35 20.21
N TYR A 126 -6.52 -16.24 20.86
CA TYR A 126 -6.03 -17.27 21.77
C TYR A 126 -6.98 -17.50 22.96
N GLU A 127 -7.50 -16.43 23.57
CA GLU A 127 -8.49 -16.48 24.66
C GLU A 127 -9.81 -17.11 24.21
N ASN A 128 -10.17 -17.01 22.92
CA ASN A 128 -11.33 -17.69 22.33
C ASN A 128 -11.06 -19.14 21.93
N GLY A 129 -9.89 -19.70 22.31
CA GLY A 129 -9.57 -21.13 22.19
C GLY A 129 -8.81 -21.52 20.92
N TYR A 130 -8.36 -20.58 20.10
CA TYR A 130 -7.50 -20.85 18.94
C TYR A 130 -6.05 -21.00 19.40
N THR A 131 -5.41 -22.12 19.07
CA THR A 131 -4.03 -22.43 19.50
C THR A 131 -2.97 -21.98 18.53
N ASP A 132 -3.27 -22.04 17.23
CA ASP A 132 -2.35 -21.66 16.15
C ASP A 132 -2.58 -20.20 15.76
N VAL A 133 -2.16 -19.29 16.66
CA VAL A 133 -2.28 -17.84 16.47
C VAL A 133 -0.90 -17.20 16.40
N GLU A 134 -0.67 -16.42 15.39
CA GLU A 134 0.58 -15.68 15.19
C GLU A 134 0.32 -14.25 14.73
N ALA A 135 1.06 -13.28 15.29
CA ALA A 135 1.14 -11.92 14.79
C ALA A 135 2.56 -11.64 14.28
N LYS A 136 2.69 -11.27 13.02
CA LYS A 136 3.98 -11.10 12.33
C LYS A 136 4.07 -9.78 11.57
N SER A 137 5.30 -9.23 11.45
CA SER A 137 5.58 -8.13 10.53
C SER A 137 5.34 -8.57 9.08
N GLY A 138 4.61 -7.76 8.30
CA GLY A 138 4.42 -7.94 6.87
C GLY A 138 5.70 -7.71 6.07
N VAL A 139 5.59 -7.71 4.74
CA VAL A 139 6.73 -7.40 3.85
C VAL A 139 7.12 -5.93 3.98
N HIS A 140 6.14 -5.03 3.96
CA HIS A 140 6.35 -3.60 4.15
C HIS A 140 6.51 -3.26 5.63
N ALA A 141 7.42 -2.34 5.94
CA ALA A 141 7.56 -1.81 7.29
C ALA A 141 6.23 -1.16 7.74
N GLY A 142 5.91 -1.31 9.03
CA GLY A 142 4.67 -0.72 9.57
C GLY A 142 3.38 -1.54 9.32
N THR A 143 3.43 -2.61 8.53
CA THR A 143 2.28 -3.52 8.33
C THR A 143 2.50 -4.83 9.09
N TYR A 144 1.48 -5.24 9.83
CA TYR A 144 1.48 -6.46 10.67
C TYR A 144 0.31 -7.33 10.31
N LYS A 145 0.53 -8.64 10.28
CA LYS A 145 -0.46 -9.64 9.90
C LYS A 145 -0.82 -10.54 11.08
N VAL A 146 -2.11 -10.78 11.27
CA VAL A 146 -2.62 -11.76 12.23
C VAL A 146 -3.09 -13.00 11.48
N PHE A 147 -2.51 -14.14 11.87
CA PHE A 147 -2.87 -15.46 11.34
C PHE A 147 -3.55 -16.28 12.44
N VAL A 148 -4.61 -16.98 12.09
CA VAL A 148 -5.30 -17.95 12.96
C VAL A 148 -5.49 -19.23 12.15
N ASN A 149 -5.01 -20.37 12.66
CA ASN A 149 -5.02 -21.64 11.94
C ASN A 149 -4.45 -21.51 10.51
N PHE A 150 -3.36 -20.74 10.34
CA PHE A 150 -2.69 -20.44 9.08
C PHE A 150 -3.50 -19.56 8.10
N ILE A 151 -4.71 -19.12 8.47
CA ILE A 151 -5.52 -18.19 7.66
C ILE A 151 -5.12 -16.76 8.02
N PRO A 152 -4.71 -15.91 7.06
CA PRO A 152 -4.53 -14.49 7.30
C PRO A 152 -5.90 -13.84 7.46
N LEU A 153 -6.15 -13.21 8.60
CA LEU A 153 -7.45 -12.61 8.91
C LEU A 153 -7.43 -11.09 8.95
N ALA A 154 -6.27 -10.50 9.25
CA ALA A 154 -6.15 -9.06 9.37
C ALA A 154 -4.76 -8.57 9.00
N ASP A 155 -4.71 -7.48 8.24
CA ASP A 155 -3.53 -6.68 7.96
C ASP A 155 -3.67 -5.33 8.67
N ILE A 156 -2.81 -5.09 9.67
CA ILE A 156 -2.84 -3.88 10.51
C ILE A 156 -1.68 -2.99 10.09
N THR A 157 -2.00 -1.84 9.49
CA THR A 157 -0.97 -0.91 9.01
C THR A 157 -0.89 0.31 9.92
N TYR A 158 0.33 0.65 10.30
CA TYR A 158 0.61 1.87 11.05
C TYR A 158 0.28 3.11 10.22
N LEU A 159 -0.53 3.98 10.77
CA LEU A 159 -0.76 5.30 10.23
C LEU A 159 -0.42 6.32 11.31
N VAL A 160 0.41 7.29 10.94
CA VAL A 160 0.82 8.35 11.89
C VAL A 160 -0.40 9.05 12.47
N PRO A 161 -0.40 9.39 13.77
CA PRO A 161 -1.56 9.96 14.45
C PRO A 161 -2.13 11.18 13.74
N GLU A 162 -1.29 12.06 13.22
CA GLU A 162 -1.70 13.30 12.54
C GLU A 162 -2.62 13.02 11.34
N ILE A 163 -2.30 12.00 10.55
CA ILE A 163 -3.12 11.60 9.39
C ILE A 163 -4.33 10.80 9.86
N TYR A 164 -4.15 9.91 10.84
CA TYR A 164 -5.24 9.10 11.39
C TYR A 164 -6.36 9.98 11.92
N ASP A 165 -6.00 10.98 12.72
CA ASP A 165 -6.94 11.93 13.32
C ASP A 165 -7.60 12.84 12.26
N ALA A 166 -6.87 13.20 11.21
CA ALA A 166 -7.41 14.00 10.10
C ALA A 166 -8.47 13.24 9.29
N ILE A 167 -8.28 11.94 9.03
CA ILE A 167 -9.23 11.15 8.22
C ILE A 167 -10.39 10.58 9.04
N HIS A 168 -10.23 10.36 10.35
CA HIS A 168 -11.21 9.69 11.20
C HIS A 168 -12.60 10.37 11.21
N PRO A 169 -12.73 11.71 11.29
CA PRO A 169 -14.03 12.38 11.26
C PRO A 169 -14.78 12.25 9.93
N GLU A 170 -14.04 12.01 8.82
CA GLU A 170 -14.61 11.89 7.47
C GLU A 170 -14.92 10.42 7.08
N THR A 171 -14.70 9.46 7.98
CA THR A 171 -14.94 8.04 7.69
C THR A 171 -16.41 7.75 7.39
N VAL A 172 -16.63 6.81 6.48
CA VAL A 172 -17.97 6.26 6.21
C VAL A 172 -18.22 5.12 7.18
N VAL A 173 -19.24 5.26 8.06
CA VAL A 173 -19.55 4.25 9.07
C VAL A 173 -20.68 3.35 8.58
N ILE A 174 -20.41 2.03 8.48
CA ILE A 174 -21.40 1.02 8.11
C ILE A 174 -21.31 -0.15 9.09
N ALA A 175 -22.41 -0.51 9.71
CA ALA A 175 -22.49 -1.55 10.75
C ALA A 175 -21.48 -1.36 11.91
N GLY A 176 -21.17 -0.12 12.25
CA GLY A 176 -20.21 0.27 13.29
C GLY A 176 -18.75 0.25 12.88
N ILE A 177 -18.42 -0.24 11.68
CA ILE A 177 -17.07 -0.23 11.13
C ILE A 177 -16.82 1.11 10.42
N HIS A 178 -15.70 1.75 10.73
CA HIS A 178 -15.22 2.96 10.09
C HIS A 178 -14.44 2.60 8.82
N TYR A 179 -14.88 3.07 7.67
CA TYR A 179 -14.17 2.92 6.38
C TYR A 179 -13.51 4.23 5.99
N ALA A 180 -12.30 4.17 5.47
CA ALA A 180 -11.54 5.34 5.05
C ALA A 180 -12.36 6.22 4.07
N PRO A 181 -12.22 7.56 4.15
CA PRO A 181 -12.98 8.48 3.30
C PRO A 181 -12.76 8.19 1.81
N PRO A 182 -13.79 8.40 0.96
CA PRO A 182 -13.66 8.14 -0.49
C PRO A 182 -12.48 8.87 -1.13
N ASN A 183 -12.16 10.10 -0.70
CA ASN A 183 -11.03 10.86 -1.23
C ASN A 183 -9.67 10.26 -0.80
N TYR A 184 -9.57 9.71 0.40
CA TYR A 184 -8.38 9.00 0.85
C TYR A 184 -8.17 7.68 0.06
N LEU A 185 -9.23 6.89 -0.14
CA LEU A 185 -9.19 5.68 -0.95
C LEU A 185 -8.80 5.98 -2.41
N ARG A 186 -9.34 7.07 -2.94
CA ARG A 186 -9.04 7.57 -4.29
C ARG A 186 -7.57 7.99 -4.41
N MET A 187 -7.05 8.70 -3.41
CA MET A 187 -5.65 9.11 -3.32
C MET A 187 -4.72 7.90 -3.46
N ALA A 188 -4.96 6.85 -2.67
CA ALA A 188 -4.14 5.63 -2.70
C ALA A 188 -4.16 4.95 -4.08
N MET A 189 -5.32 4.94 -4.76
CA MET A 189 -5.43 4.38 -6.10
C MET A 189 -4.73 5.23 -7.16
N TYR A 190 -4.82 6.56 -7.10
CA TYR A 190 -4.05 7.43 -8.00
C TYR A 190 -2.54 7.30 -7.76
N LEU A 191 -2.13 7.17 -6.50
CA LEU A 191 -0.73 6.95 -6.16
C LEU A 191 -0.19 5.66 -6.78
N GLU A 192 -0.97 4.56 -6.74
CA GLU A 192 -0.59 3.29 -7.36
C GLU A 192 -0.54 3.39 -8.89
N LEU A 193 -1.54 4.02 -9.53
CA LEU A 193 -1.59 4.22 -10.98
C LEU A 193 -0.51 5.20 -11.52
N SER A 194 0.03 6.06 -10.67
CA SER A 194 1.09 7.00 -11.02
C SER A 194 2.51 6.42 -10.93
N ARG A 195 2.66 5.15 -10.54
CA ARG A 195 3.97 4.51 -10.29
C ARG A 195 4.25 3.38 -11.29
N PRO A 196 4.77 3.69 -12.50
CA PRO A 196 4.99 2.68 -13.54
C PRO A 196 6.09 1.67 -13.20
N ALA A 197 7.00 1.96 -12.28
CA ALA A 197 7.98 1.02 -11.77
C ALA A 197 7.47 0.21 -10.54
N GLY A 198 6.21 0.40 -10.14
CA GLY A 198 5.55 -0.39 -9.11
C GLY A 198 4.92 -1.68 -9.67
N ASP A 199 3.95 -2.22 -8.94
CA ASP A 199 3.23 -3.43 -9.37
C ASP A 199 2.12 -3.10 -10.39
N ILE A 200 2.52 -3.02 -11.66
CA ILE A 200 1.60 -2.72 -12.78
C ILE A 200 0.58 -3.83 -13.03
N SER A 201 0.80 -5.04 -12.53
CA SER A 201 -0.14 -6.16 -12.69
C SER A 201 -1.49 -5.88 -12.02
N ARG A 202 -1.52 -4.96 -11.05
CA ARG A 202 -2.72 -4.55 -10.34
C ARG A 202 -3.48 -3.37 -10.97
N TRP A 203 -2.88 -2.69 -11.94
CA TRP A 203 -3.44 -1.44 -12.48
C TRP A 203 -4.85 -1.56 -13.04
N GLU A 204 -5.16 -2.65 -13.75
CA GLU A 204 -6.51 -2.90 -14.27
C GLU A 204 -7.53 -2.99 -13.14
N LYS A 205 -7.23 -3.78 -12.11
CA LYS A 205 -8.05 -3.93 -10.90
C LYS A 205 -8.22 -2.61 -10.16
N VAL A 206 -7.14 -1.84 -10.00
CA VAL A 206 -7.16 -0.54 -9.32
C VAL A 206 -7.98 0.48 -10.09
N LEU A 207 -7.77 0.56 -11.41
CA LEU A 207 -8.54 1.47 -12.27
C LEU A 207 -10.04 1.15 -12.28
N SER A 208 -10.40 -0.13 -12.32
CA SER A 208 -11.81 -0.55 -12.24
C SER A 208 -12.46 -0.08 -10.94
N ARG A 209 -11.78 -0.26 -9.80
CA ARG A 209 -12.27 0.20 -8.48
C ARG A 209 -12.33 1.72 -8.38
N LEU A 210 -11.33 2.42 -8.93
CA LEU A 210 -11.32 3.88 -8.99
C LEU A 210 -12.50 4.44 -9.80
N ASN A 211 -12.83 3.80 -10.92
CA ASN A 211 -13.98 4.20 -11.75
C ASN A 211 -15.30 4.03 -11.00
N LEU A 212 -15.48 2.90 -10.28
CA LEU A 212 -16.65 2.70 -9.42
C LEU A 212 -16.73 3.76 -8.32
N LEU A 213 -15.60 4.04 -7.64
CA LEU A 213 -15.57 5.04 -6.60
C LEU A 213 -15.91 6.44 -7.14
N ASN A 214 -15.36 6.82 -8.30
CA ASN A 214 -15.66 8.11 -8.94
C ASN A 214 -17.12 8.23 -9.37
N GLN A 215 -17.74 7.12 -9.77
CA GLN A 215 -19.15 7.10 -10.19
C GLN A 215 -20.11 7.33 -9.03
N TYR A 216 -19.86 6.68 -7.87
CA TYR A 216 -20.79 6.71 -6.73
C TYR A 216 -20.43 7.76 -5.67
N TYR A 217 -19.19 8.17 -5.63
CA TYR A 217 -18.67 9.20 -4.73
C TYR A 217 -17.95 10.27 -5.54
N PRO A 218 -18.64 11.25 -6.11
CA PRO A 218 -17.98 12.34 -6.84
C PRO A 218 -16.96 13.06 -5.93
N MET A 219 -15.87 13.52 -6.52
CA MET A 219 -14.71 14.07 -5.81
C MET A 219 -15.06 15.30 -4.98
N SER A 220 -15.88 16.20 -5.54
CA SER A 220 -16.37 17.39 -4.87
C SER A 220 -17.88 17.48 -4.94
N LYS A 221 -18.50 17.89 -3.81
CA LYS A 221 -19.88 18.34 -3.74
C LYS A 221 -19.98 19.87 -3.68
N THR A 222 -18.83 20.54 -3.60
CA THR A 222 -18.73 22.00 -3.47
C THR A 222 -18.82 22.64 -4.86
N GLU A 223 -19.52 23.76 -4.96
CA GLU A 223 -19.48 24.60 -6.15
C GLU A 223 -18.12 25.28 -6.23
N CYS A 224 -17.38 25.02 -7.32
CA CYS A 224 -15.99 25.46 -7.50
C CYS A 224 -15.86 26.79 -8.27
N SER A 225 -16.97 27.36 -8.75
CA SER A 225 -16.97 28.54 -9.62
C SER A 225 -16.37 29.81 -8.99
N HIS A 226 -16.40 29.90 -7.67
CA HIS A 226 -15.90 31.07 -6.92
C HIS A 226 -14.56 30.85 -6.22
N ILE A 227 -13.94 29.67 -6.42
CA ILE A 227 -12.71 29.31 -5.73
C ILE A 227 -11.51 29.70 -6.59
N ASP A 228 -10.60 30.49 -6.02
CA ASP A 228 -9.30 30.77 -6.63
C ASP A 228 -8.39 29.54 -6.52
N PHE A 229 -7.88 29.07 -7.64
CA PHE A 229 -7.02 27.88 -7.70
C PHE A 229 -5.55 28.15 -7.39
N GLN A 230 -5.19 29.41 -7.15
CA GLN A 230 -3.82 29.80 -6.84
C GLN A 230 -3.69 30.26 -5.39
N ARG A 231 -2.49 30.06 -4.84
CA ARG A 231 -2.11 30.72 -3.59
C ARG A 231 -2.12 32.22 -3.80
N ALA A 232 -2.68 32.98 -2.86
CA ALA A 232 -2.59 34.43 -2.91
C ALA A 232 -1.15 34.82 -2.62
N LEU A 233 -0.46 35.41 -3.59
CA LEU A 233 0.76 36.16 -3.34
C LEU A 233 0.37 37.57 -2.88
N ASP A 234 1.14 38.17 -1.98
CA ASP A 234 0.93 39.53 -1.59
C ASP A 234 1.12 40.45 -2.80
N SER A 235 0.10 41.20 -3.17
CA SER A 235 0.03 41.98 -4.43
C SER A 235 1.06 43.13 -4.54
N ASN A 236 2.00 43.23 -3.60
CA ASN A 236 3.04 44.26 -3.52
C ASN A 236 4.46 43.71 -3.85
N MET A 237 4.60 42.55 -4.45
CA MET A 237 5.92 42.09 -4.91
C MET A 237 6.34 42.87 -6.17
N ASP A 238 7.28 43.79 -6.01
CA ASP A 238 7.98 44.38 -7.18
C ASP A 238 8.67 43.31 -7.97
N ASN A 239 8.44 43.26 -9.32
CA ASN A 239 9.06 42.33 -10.27
C ASN A 239 8.55 40.87 -10.22
N GLU A 240 7.27 40.60 -10.02
CA GLU A 240 6.67 39.25 -10.07
C GLU A 240 7.00 38.52 -11.39
N GLU A 241 6.91 39.18 -12.52
CA GLU A 241 7.22 38.58 -13.84
C GLU A 241 8.68 38.13 -13.94
N GLN A 242 9.61 38.95 -13.45
CA GLN A 242 11.03 38.60 -13.44
C GLN A 242 11.29 37.41 -12.49
N LEU A 243 10.67 37.41 -11.30
CA LEU A 243 10.72 36.30 -10.35
C LEU A 243 10.26 34.99 -11.01
N TYR A 244 9.11 35.02 -11.68
CA TYR A 244 8.54 33.90 -12.38
C TYR A 244 9.49 33.34 -13.45
N ILE A 245 10.06 34.20 -14.30
CA ILE A 245 10.98 33.79 -15.38
C ILE A 245 12.21 33.10 -14.79
N ILE A 246 12.84 33.71 -13.78
CA ILE A 246 14.04 33.15 -13.13
C ILE A 246 13.74 31.79 -12.49
N LEU A 247 12.64 31.69 -11.75
CA LEU A 247 12.25 30.43 -11.10
C LEU A 247 11.97 29.33 -12.13
N ARG A 248 11.13 29.63 -13.12
CA ARG A 248 10.77 28.68 -14.18
C ARG A 248 12.02 28.16 -14.89
N ASP A 249 12.88 29.06 -15.36
CA ASP A 249 14.04 28.68 -16.15
C ASP A 249 15.10 27.95 -15.32
N THR A 250 15.27 28.36 -14.06
CA THR A 250 16.14 27.66 -13.11
C THR A 250 15.65 26.23 -12.86
N LEU A 251 14.36 26.05 -12.60
CA LEU A 251 13.77 24.74 -12.33
C LEU A 251 13.78 23.83 -13.57
N ILE A 252 13.49 24.37 -14.76
CA ILE A 252 13.57 23.63 -16.02
C ILE A 252 15.01 23.13 -16.25
N ASN A 253 16.02 24.00 -16.06
CA ASN A 253 17.43 23.65 -16.22
C ASN A 253 17.91 22.57 -15.24
N GLN A 254 17.26 22.41 -14.11
CA GLN A 254 17.55 21.35 -13.15
C GLN A 254 16.80 20.05 -13.46
N GLY A 255 15.94 20.00 -14.47
CA GLY A 255 15.23 18.81 -14.89
C GLY A 255 14.21 18.29 -13.88
N VAL A 256 13.71 19.14 -12.99
CA VAL A 256 12.68 18.78 -12.00
C VAL A 256 11.34 18.44 -12.67
N VAL A 257 10.43 17.81 -11.94
CA VAL A 257 9.08 17.52 -12.44
C VAL A 257 8.08 18.47 -11.78
N PHE A 258 7.39 19.27 -12.59
CA PHE A 258 6.38 20.22 -12.14
C PHE A 258 5.05 19.52 -11.86
N PHE A 259 4.39 19.82 -10.73
CA PHE A 259 3.06 19.26 -10.41
C PHE A 259 2.08 20.25 -9.76
N GLY A 260 2.54 21.43 -9.30
CA GLY A 260 1.72 22.46 -8.69
C GLY A 260 1.02 23.39 -9.69
N GLY A 261 0.87 24.66 -9.29
CA GLY A 261 0.15 25.67 -10.08
C GLY A 261 0.64 25.84 -11.52
N TYR A 262 1.95 25.75 -11.74
CA TYR A 262 2.51 25.80 -13.10
C TYR A 262 2.03 24.63 -13.98
N ALA A 263 2.10 23.41 -13.48
CA ALA A 263 1.61 22.22 -14.19
C ALA A 263 0.09 22.30 -14.41
N PHE A 264 -0.66 22.72 -13.39
CA PHE A 264 -2.10 22.92 -13.49
C PHE A 264 -2.45 23.89 -14.64
N GLY A 265 -1.75 25.02 -14.74
CA GLY A 265 -1.95 26.01 -15.81
C GLY A 265 -1.73 25.44 -17.21
N LEU A 266 -0.76 24.53 -17.37
CA LEU A 266 -0.54 23.83 -18.63
C LEU A 266 -1.69 22.90 -19.00
N TYR A 267 -2.25 22.16 -18.02
CA TYR A 267 -3.42 21.30 -18.22
C TYR A 267 -4.70 22.09 -18.47
N ALA A 268 -4.89 23.23 -17.82
CA ALA A 268 -6.09 24.07 -17.94
C ALA A 268 -6.38 24.50 -19.38
N ARG A 269 -5.36 24.56 -20.24
CA ARG A 269 -5.47 24.86 -21.70
C ARG A 269 -6.30 23.82 -22.46
N TYR A 270 -6.46 22.62 -21.89
CA TYR A 270 -7.23 21.51 -22.51
C TYR A 270 -8.66 21.40 -21.95
N SER A 271 -9.06 22.27 -21.05
CA SER A 271 -10.45 22.34 -20.59
C SER A 271 -11.34 22.89 -21.67
N ARG A 272 -12.54 22.30 -21.81
CA ARG A 272 -13.60 22.79 -22.72
C ARG A 272 -14.58 23.71 -22.01
N ASP A 273 -14.57 23.69 -20.69
CA ASP A 273 -15.43 24.48 -19.83
C ASP A 273 -14.81 25.85 -19.55
N GLU A 274 -15.53 26.69 -18.80
CA GLU A 274 -15.11 28.06 -18.52
C GLU A 274 -13.64 28.18 -18.08
N LYS A 275 -12.96 29.17 -18.65
CA LYS A 275 -11.58 29.50 -18.30
C LYS A 275 -11.55 30.03 -16.86
N HIS A 276 -11.19 29.17 -15.91
CA HIS A 276 -10.73 29.65 -14.63
C HIS A 276 -9.61 30.65 -14.85
N LYS A 277 -9.74 31.84 -14.30
CA LYS A 277 -8.70 32.86 -14.39
C LYS A 277 -7.48 32.32 -13.65
N MET A 278 -6.50 31.89 -14.43
CA MET A 278 -5.18 31.58 -13.89
C MET A 278 -4.42 32.89 -13.76
N ARG A 279 -3.70 33.09 -12.66
CA ARG A 279 -2.75 34.20 -12.53
C ARG A 279 -1.65 34.06 -13.58
N GLU A 280 -1.08 35.19 -14.00
CA GLU A 280 0.06 35.22 -14.91
C GLU A 280 1.29 34.55 -14.29
N VAL A 281 1.44 34.64 -12.97
CA VAL A 281 2.54 34.08 -12.19
C VAL A 281 2.01 32.94 -11.29
N PRO A 282 2.17 31.66 -11.70
CA PRO A 282 1.76 30.53 -10.89
C PRO A 282 2.80 30.21 -9.80
N ASP A 283 2.33 29.61 -8.72
CA ASP A 283 3.19 28.95 -7.74
C ASP A 283 3.82 27.69 -8.29
N PHE A 284 5.02 27.39 -7.81
CA PHE A 284 5.79 26.20 -8.22
C PHE A 284 5.81 25.16 -7.13
N ASP A 285 5.27 23.97 -7.43
CA ASP A 285 5.50 22.74 -6.69
C ASP A 285 6.21 21.76 -7.61
N VAL A 286 7.35 21.23 -7.17
CA VAL A 286 8.21 20.40 -8.02
C VAL A 286 8.75 19.19 -7.26
N LEU A 287 9.00 18.10 -8.01
CA LEU A 287 9.75 16.95 -7.51
C LEU A 287 11.23 17.10 -7.87
N SER A 288 12.10 16.93 -6.90
CA SER A 288 13.55 16.89 -7.07
C SER A 288 14.17 15.76 -6.25
N ASP A 289 15.12 15.01 -6.81
CA ASP A 289 15.86 13.97 -6.09
C ASP A 289 16.72 14.55 -4.96
N ASP A 290 17.14 15.81 -5.09
CA ASP A 290 17.88 16.56 -4.08
C ASP A 290 17.23 17.95 -3.85
N PRO A 291 16.19 18.03 -3.02
CA PRO A 291 15.47 19.27 -2.74
C PRO A 291 16.35 20.38 -2.15
N GLU A 292 17.33 20.02 -1.32
CA GLU A 292 18.21 21.00 -0.69
C GLU A 292 19.15 21.66 -1.70
N ARG A 293 19.73 20.88 -2.58
CA ARG A 293 20.57 21.37 -3.67
C ARG A 293 19.75 22.23 -4.63
N THR A 294 18.56 21.79 -5.01
CA THR A 294 17.66 22.55 -5.88
C THR A 294 17.29 23.90 -5.25
N ALA A 295 16.93 23.92 -3.95
CA ALA A 295 16.63 25.14 -3.22
C ALA A 295 17.83 26.09 -3.13
N MET A 296 19.02 25.55 -2.95
CA MET A 296 20.25 26.34 -2.90
C MET A 296 20.53 27.03 -4.26
N ILE A 297 20.37 26.31 -5.37
CA ILE A 297 20.55 26.88 -6.72
C ILE A 297 19.48 27.96 -6.98
N VAL A 298 18.22 27.71 -6.63
CA VAL A 298 17.15 28.68 -6.76
C VAL A 298 17.47 29.96 -5.95
N LYS A 299 17.90 29.80 -4.69
CA LYS A 299 18.30 30.93 -3.85
C LYS A 299 19.45 31.72 -4.43
N GLU A 300 20.48 31.03 -4.98
CA GLU A 300 21.62 31.69 -5.62
C GLU A 300 21.19 32.50 -6.85
N GLN A 301 20.38 31.92 -7.75
CA GLN A 301 19.87 32.58 -8.93
C GLN A 301 19.02 33.83 -8.59
N LEU A 302 18.14 33.72 -7.60
CA LEU A 302 17.35 34.85 -7.11
C LEU A 302 18.25 35.94 -6.53
N THR A 303 19.28 35.59 -5.76
CA THR A 303 20.23 36.53 -5.17
C THR A 303 21.02 37.27 -6.23
N GLN A 304 21.53 36.57 -7.26
CA GLN A 304 22.26 37.15 -8.38
C GLN A 304 21.41 38.12 -9.19
N ASN A 305 20.10 37.90 -9.25
CA ASN A 305 19.15 38.78 -9.94
C ASN A 305 18.54 39.87 -9.04
N GLY A 306 19.14 40.12 -7.86
CA GLY A 306 18.80 41.25 -6.99
C GLY A 306 17.66 41.05 -5.98
N PHE A 307 17.08 39.86 -5.92
CA PHE A 307 16.08 39.55 -4.90
C PHE A 307 16.72 39.45 -3.50
N LYS A 308 16.05 39.99 -2.50
CA LYS A 308 16.54 40.03 -1.12
C LYS A 308 15.62 39.25 -0.18
N ASN A 309 16.08 39.01 1.05
CA ASN A 309 15.32 38.30 2.08
C ASN A 309 14.86 36.88 1.66
N ILE A 310 15.72 36.14 0.94
CA ILE A 310 15.44 34.79 0.50
C ILE A 310 15.75 33.81 1.66
N LYS A 311 14.74 33.04 2.04
CA LYS A 311 14.84 32.01 3.10
C LYS A 311 14.51 30.64 2.54
N THR A 312 15.09 29.62 3.15
CA THR A 312 14.75 28.22 2.89
C THR A 312 14.32 27.57 4.20
N ILE A 313 13.20 26.85 4.19
CA ILE A 313 12.68 26.10 5.33
C ILE A 313 12.59 24.63 4.94
N LYS A 314 13.14 23.76 5.79
CA LYS A 314 13.06 22.32 5.60
C LYS A 314 11.92 21.77 6.42
N HIS A 315 10.98 21.06 5.76
CA HIS A 315 9.86 20.39 6.37
C HIS A 315 10.12 18.89 6.42
N LYS A 316 9.89 18.27 7.58
CA LYS A 316 10.02 16.82 7.75
C LYS A 316 8.92 16.07 7.00
N PRO A 317 9.14 14.80 6.64
CA PRO A 317 8.09 13.97 6.09
C PRO A 317 6.98 13.72 7.13
N ILE A 318 5.75 13.47 6.66
CA ILE A 318 4.62 13.10 7.50
C ILE A 318 4.19 11.69 7.09
N GLY A 319 4.59 10.70 7.90
CA GLY A 319 4.41 9.29 7.57
C GLY A 319 5.05 8.92 6.23
N GLU A 320 4.42 8.02 5.51
CA GLU A 320 4.85 7.57 4.18
C GLU A 320 4.12 8.29 3.03
N LEU A 321 3.23 9.24 3.36
CA LEU A 321 2.36 9.89 2.38
C LEU A 321 2.90 11.26 1.93
N MET A 322 3.37 12.08 2.86
CA MET A 322 3.94 13.38 2.54
C MET A 322 5.46 13.32 2.67
N PRO A 323 6.21 13.51 1.58
CA PRO A 323 7.68 13.47 1.61
C PRO A 323 8.28 14.68 2.33
N GLU A 324 9.57 14.56 2.66
CA GLU A 324 10.36 15.73 3.05
C GLU A 324 10.34 16.76 1.89
N ARG A 325 10.30 18.04 2.26
CA ARG A 325 10.24 19.13 1.30
C ARG A 325 11.00 20.33 1.78
N VAL A 326 11.47 21.11 0.84
CA VAL A 326 12.15 22.40 1.09
C VAL A 326 11.33 23.51 0.49
N GLU A 327 10.98 24.46 1.32
CA GLU A 327 10.26 25.67 0.95
C GLU A 327 11.26 26.79 0.68
N VAL A 328 11.08 27.52 -0.41
CA VAL A 328 11.84 28.72 -0.74
C VAL A 328 10.90 29.94 -0.65
N LEU A 329 11.28 30.90 0.19
CA LEU A 329 10.51 32.12 0.40
C LEU A 329 11.31 33.33 -0.09
N VAL A 330 10.59 34.33 -0.63
CA VAL A 330 11.08 35.67 -0.86
C VAL A 330 10.27 36.63 0.02
N GLY A 331 10.94 37.21 1.01
CA GLY A 331 10.24 37.93 2.07
C GLY A 331 9.42 37.00 2.97
N LYS A 332 8.10 37.04 2.84
CA LYS A 332 7.15 36.17 3.54
C LYS A 332 6.44 35.18 2.60
N GLU A 333 6.60 35.35 1.29
CA GLU A 333 5.87 34.61 0.28
C GLU A 333 6.61 33.34 -0.12
N THR A 334 5.93 32.22 -0.11
CA THR A 334 6.42 30.96 -0.65
C THR A 334 6.39 31.00 -2.17
N VAL A 335 7.55 30.94 -2.78
CA VAL A 335 7.69 31.01 -4.23
C VAL A 335 7.91 29.64 -4.90
N VAL A 336 8.54 28.71 -4.18
CA VAL A 336 8.74 27.32 -4.62
C VAL A 336 8.62 26.38 -3.43
N MET A 337 7.92 25.26 -3.65
CA MET A 337 7.94 24.10 -2.76
C MET A 337 8.56 22.92 -3.51
N ILE A 338 9.65 22.38 -2.98
CA ILE A 338 10.46 21.34 -3.60
C ILE A 338 10.32 20.05 -2.79
N TYR A 339 9.73 19.02 -3.38
CA TYR A 339 9.44 17.75 -2.73
C TYR A 339 10.41 16.66 -3.17
N LYS A 340 10.84 15.84 -2.22
CA LYS A 340 11.58 14.61 -2.55
C LYS A 340 10.61 13.53 -3.01
N PRO A 341 10.85 12.84 -4.14
CA PRO A 341 9.97 11.79 -4.58
C PRO A 341 10.04 10.58 -3.63
N ILE A 342 8.89 10.05 -3.21
CA ILE A 342 8.79 8.85 -2.37
C ILE A 342 8.64 7.54 -3.15
N GLY A 343 8.66 7.65 -4.46
CA GLY A 343 8.58 6.55 -5.42
C GLY A 343 8.86 7.06 -6.81
N CYS A 344 8.68 6.20 -7.81
CA CYS A 344 8.82 6.57 -9.21
C CYS A 344 7.50 7.18 -9.72
N HIS A 345 7.37 8.51 -9.65
CA HIS A 345 6.17 9.24 -10.05
C HIS A 345 6.14 9.52 -11.54
N SER A 346 5.05 9.16 -12.21
CA SER A 346 4.92 9.32 -13.67
C SER A 346 4.81 10.78 -14.10
N TYR A 347 5.48 11.10 -15.20
CA TYR A 347 5.44 12.42 -15.81
C TYR A 347 5.44 12.33 -17.35
N ASN A 348 5.13 13.44 -18.01
CA ASN A 348 5.21 13.61 -19.45
C ASN A 348 6.23 14.69 -19.79
N LYS A 349 6.95 14.50 -20.88
CA LYS A 349 7.86 15.48 -21.46
C LYS A 349 7.13 16.31 -22.51
N ILE A 350 7.24 17.61 -22.40
CA ILE A 350 6.72 18.56 -23.40
C ILE A 350 7.80 19.56 -23.79
N ASN A 351 7.69 20.11 -25.00
CA ASN A 351 8.59 21.18 -25.45
C ASN A 351 7.88 22.53 -25.34
N ILE A 352 8.47 23.45 -24.60
CA ILE A 352 8.00 24.83 -24.45
C ILE A 352 9.17 25.74 -24.78
N ASN A 353 9.05 26.51 -25.87
CA ASN A 353 10.09 27.48 -26.32
C ASN A 353 11.47 26.81 -26.45
N ASN A 354 11.54 25.64 -27.08
CA ASN A 354 12.74 24.80 -27.27
C ASN A 354 13.36 24.23 -25.99
N ASN A 355 12.71 24.34 -24.83
CA ASN A 355 13.12 23.71 -23.60
C ASN A 355 12.25 22.48 -23.34
N GLU A 356 12.87 21.35 -23.00
CA GLU A 356 12.17 20.16 -22.52
C GLU A 356 11.71 20.39 -21.06
N VAL A 357 10.43 20.26 -20.82
CA VAL A 357 9.81 20.47 -19.52
C VAL A 357 9.14 19.17 -19.06
N ASN A 358 9.49 18.70 -17.86
CA ASN A 358 8.89 17.53 -17.27
C ASN A 358 7.67 17.94 -16.44
N VAL A 359 6.50 17.41 -16.78
CA VAL A 359 5.24 17.73 -16.10
C VAL A 359 4.60 16.44 -15.60
N ALA A 360 4.29 16.38 -14.32
CA ALA A 360 3.62 15.23 -13.71
C ALA A 360 2.33 14.87 -14.45
N THR A 361 2.03 13.57 -14.57
CA THR A 361 0.73 13.14 -15.09
C THR A 361 -0.41 13.59 -14.19
N ILE A 362 -1.63 13.67 -14.70
CA ILE A 362 -2.80 14.00 -13.87
C ILE A 362 -2.92 13.03 -12.69
N ASP A 363 -2.68 11.73 -12.90
CA ASP A 363 -2.74 10.75 -11.82
C ASP A 363 -1.73 11.06 -10.70
N THR A 364 -0.51 11.48 -11.04
CA THR A 364 0.49 11.94 -10.06
C THR A 364 0.01 13.20 -9.33
N ILE A 365 -0.47 14.22 -10.05
CA ILE A 365 -0.95 15.47 -9.43
C ILE A 365 -2.12 15.18 -8.49
N LEU A 366 -3.08 14.36 -8.92
CA LEU A 366 -4.23 13.99 -8.10
C LEU A 366 -3.82 13.26 -6.82
N SER A 367 -2.81 12.39 -6.89
CA SER A 367 -2.31 11.72 -5.68
C SER A 367 -1.77 12.73 -4.66
N PHE A 368 -0.99 13.73 -5.09
CA PHE A 368 -0.46 14.77 -4.21
C PHE A 368 -1.55 15.71 -3.66
N TYR A 369 -2.46 16.20 -4.51
CA TYR A 369 -3.52 17.09 -4.04
C TYR A 369 -4.42 16.41 -3.02
N LEU A 370 -4.76 15.14 -3.24
CA LEU A 370 -5.58 14.38 -2.30
C LEU A 370 -4.84 13.99 -1.01
N VAL A 371 -3.50 13.86 -1.02
CA VAL A 371 -2.72 13.74 0.22
C VAL A 371 -2.74 15.05 0.99
N MET A 372 -2.52 16.18 0.31
CA MET A 372 -2.41 17.49 0.93
C MET A 372 -3.66 17.88 1.72
N ILE A 373 -4.85 17.42 1.33
CA ILE A 373 -6.08 17.71 2.10
C ILE A 373 -6.11 17.08 3.49
N TYR A 374 -5.25 16.07 3.75
CA TYR A 374 -5.18 15.37 5.05
C TYR A 374 -3.92 15.67 5.87
N VAL A 375 -2.90 16.28 5.26
CA VAL A 375 -1.61 16.51 5.94
C VAL A 375 -1.24 17.97 6.13
N ASP A 376 -1.94 18.88 5.48
CA ASP A 376 -1.66 20.31 5.55
C ASP A 376 -2.94 21.07 5.90
N VAL A 377 -3.10 21.32 7.20
CA VAL A 377 -4.30 21.94 7.76
C VAL A 377 -4.46 23.41 7.30
N ASP A 378 -3.35 24.06 6.93
CA ASP A 378 -3.34 25.46 6.46
C ASP A 378 -3.72 25.61 4.99
N LEU A 379 -3.67 24.50 4.22
CA LEU A 379 -4.14 24.51 2.85
C LEU A 379 -5.67 24.48 2.78
N ASN A 380 -6.21 25.34 1.95
CA ASN A 380 -7.65 25.40 1.73
C ASN A 380 -8.16 24.08 1.10
N TYR A 381 -8.81 23.22 1.91
CA TYR A 381 -9.41 21.98 1.50
C TYR A 381 -10.26 22.12 0.21
N ASN A 382 -11.14 23.13 0.19
CA ASN A 382 -12.03 23.34 -0.96
C ASN A 382 -11.24 23.69 -2.23
N ARG A 383 -10.15 24.43 -2.13
CA ARG A 383 -9.28 24.76 -3.26
C ARG A 383 -8.67 23.48 -3.84
N LEU A 384 -8.04 22.65 -3.02
CA LEU A 384 -7.38 21.42 -3.49
C LEU A 384 -8.36 20.43 -4.10
N ILE A 385 -9.54 20.26 -3.50
CA ILE A 385 -10.55 19.35 -4.01
C ILE A 385 -11.15 19.84 -5.33
N CYS A 386 -11.34 21.16 -5.48
CA CYS A 386 -11.80 21.76 -6.73
C CYS A 386 -10.76 21.66 -7.84
N MET A 387 -9.48 21.89 -7.54
CA MET A 387 -8.38 21.68 -8.48
C MET A 387 -8.29 20.21 -8.92
N ALA A 388 -8.41 19.27 -7.99
CA ALA A 388 -8.42 17.85 -8.28
C ALA A 388 -9.60 17.47 -9.18
N ASN A 389 -10.81 17.95 -8.87
CA ASN A 389 -11.99 17.69 -9.69
C ASN A 389 -11.87 18.30 -11.09
N PHE A 390 -11.28 19.47 -11.23
CA PHE A 390 -11.04 20.11 -12.50
C PHE A 390 -10.08 19.29 -13.38
N LEU A 391 -8.96 18.82 -12.82
CA LEU A 391 -8.00 17.96 -13.54
C LEU A 391 -8.64 16.62 -13.95
N TYR A 392 -9.44 16.03 -13.06
CA TYR A 392 -10.20 14.82 -13.38
C TYR A 392 -11.17 15.03 -14.55
N ASN A 393 -11.86 16.16 -14.61
CA ASN A 393 -12.72 16.53 -15.73
C ASN A 393 -11.95 16.71 -17.04
N ILE A 394 -10.76 17.32 -17.00
CA ILE A 394 -9.86 17.39 -18.18
C ILE A 394 -9.53 15.97 -18.68
N GLN A 395 -9.23 15.05 -17.78
CA GLN A 395 -8.92 13.65 -18.12
C GLN A 395 -10.12 12.97 -18.82
N ILE A 396 -11.34 13.19 -18.33
CA ILE A 396 -12.59 12.64 -18.92
C ILE A 396 -12.84 13.28 -20.31
N GLN A 397 -12.78 14.60 -20.41
CA GLN A 397 -13.06 15.35 -21.63
C GLN A 397 -12.09 14.99 -22.76
N ASN A 398 -10.86 14.65 -22.42
CA ASN A 398 -9.77 14.37 -23.36
C ASN A 398 -9.39 12.87 -23.40
N ARG A 399 -10.27 11.96 -22.96
CA ARG A 399 -9.97 10.52 -22.85
C ARG A 399 -9.46 9.84 -24.12
N LEU A 400 -9.78 10.41 -25.30
CA LEU A 400 -9.33 9.90 -26.58
C LEU A 400 -7.98 10.48 -27.03
N HIS A 401 -7.46 11.52 -26.34
CA HIS A 401 -6.21 12.18 -26.65
C HIS A 401 -5.11 11.69 -25.69
N GLN A 402 -4.42 10.62 -26.08
CA GLN A 402 -3.36 10.02 -25.28
C GLN A 402 -1.96 10.39 -25.81
N ARG A 403 -1.68 11.69 -25.99
CA ARG A 403 -0.42 12.21 -26.50
C ARG A 403 0.02 13.46 -25.73
N GLY A 404 1.35 13.67 -25.69
CA GLY A 404 1.95 14.81 -25.01
C GLY A 404 1.50 14.87 -23.54
N LEU A 405 1.07 16.04 -23.09
CA LEU A 405 0.65 16.27 -21.71
C LEU A 405 -0.56 15.42 -21.29
N LEU A 406 -1.45 15.09 -22.23
CA LEU A 406 -2.66 14.31 -21.98
C LEU A 406 -2.43 12.78 -21.95
N LYS A 407 -1.20 12.30 -22.18
CA LYS A 407 -0.87 10.88 -22.04
C LYS A 407 -0.99 10.47 -20.57
N ARG A 408 -1.90 9.55 -20.27
CA ARG A 408 -2.20 9.13 -18.91
C ARG A 408 -1.14 8.16 -18.39
N PHE A 409 -1.08 6.97 -18.81
CA PHE A 409 -0.18 5.95 -18.28
C PHE A 409 1.23 6.09 -18.88
N SER A 410 1.94 7.16 -18.50
CA SER A 410 3.32 7.37 -18.90
C SER A 410 4.23 6.37 -18.19
N MET A 411 5.18 5.81 -18.96
CA MET A 411 6.23 4.94 -18.41
C MET A 411 7.44 5.74 -17.94
N ASP A 412 7.54 7.02 -18.32
CA ASP A 412 8.55 7.93 -17.79
C ASP A 412 8.19 8.27 -16.35
N CYS A 413 9.12 8.07 -15.41
CA CYS A 413 8.89 8.37 -14.02
C CYS A 413 10.12 8.97 -13.34
N TYR A 414 9.87 9.74 -12.29
CA TYR A 414 10.88 10.50 -11.55
C TYR A 414 10.93 10.00 -10.10
N GLY A 415 12.12 9.74 -9.60
CA GLY A 415 12.37 9.15 -8.31
C GLY A 415 12.60 7.64 -8.36
N LYS A 416 12.99 7.05 -7.23
CA LYS A 416 13.30 5.63 -7.12
C LYS A 416 12.12 4.86 -6.53
N GLN A 417 11.61 3.87 -7.26
CA GLN A 417 10.69 2.89 -6.71
C GLN A 417 11.47 1.79 -5.98
N LEU A 418 11.09 1.52 -4.73
CA LEU A 418 11.64 0.38 -4.01
C LEU A 418 11.06 -0.91 -4.57
N THR A 419 11.93 -1.84 -4.94
CA THR A 419 11.55 -3.20 -5.32
C THR A 419 11.37 -4.10 -4.10
N LEU A 420 10.76 -5.27 -4.27
CA LEU A 420 10.71 -6.28 -3.20
C LEU A 420 12.10 -6.72 -2.75
N GLU A 421 13.07 -6.74 -3.66
CA GLU A 421 14.48 -7.04 -3.38
C GLU A 421 15.11 -5.92 -2.53
N ASP A 422 14.86 -4.65 -2.86
CA ASP A 422 15.34 -3.51 -2.05
C ASP A 422 14.78 -3.59 -0.62
N ILE A 423 13.48 -3.87 -0.46
CA ILE A 423 12.82 -4.00 0.85
C ILE A 423 13.41 -5.17 1.66
N ARG A 424 13.64 -6.31 1.00
CA ARG A 424 14.28 -7.48 1.65
C ARG A 424 15.72 -7.19 2.03
N ALA A 425 16.47 -6.49 1.17
CA ALA A 425 17.85 -6.08 1.45
C ALA A 425 17.91 -5.11 2.63
N GLU A 426 16.98 -4.16 2.71
CA GLU A 426 16.86 -3.24 3.84
C GLU A 426 16.55 -3.98 5.14
N LYS A 427 15.57 -4.89 5.14
CA LYS A 427 15.29 -5.74 6.30
C LYS A 427 16.52 -6.54 6.74
N ALA A 428 17.26 -7.14 5.80
CA ALA A 428 18.47 -7.89 6.11
C ALA A 428 19.58 -6.99 6.71
N ARG A 429 19.70 -5.74 6.23
CA ARG A 429 20.62 -4.74 6.78
C ARG A 429 20.21 -4.36 8.21
N LYS A 430 18.93 -4.04 8.44
CA LYS A 430 18.40 -3.70 9.77
C LYS A 430 18.56 -4.85 10.77
N TYR A 431 18.34 -6.09 10.33
CA TYR A 431 18.56 -7.25 11.19
C TYR A 431 20.04 -7.37 11.66
N ARG A 432 21.01 -7.15 10.76
CA ARG A 432 22.43 -7.15 11.10
C ARG A 432 22.77 -5.99 12.05
N GLU A 433 22.28 -4.78 11.74
CA GLU A 433 22.48 -3.59 12.57
C GLU A 433 21.99 -3.84 14.01
N PHE A 434 20.78 -4.38 14.19
CA PHE A 434 20.23 -4.69 15.52
C PHE A 434 20.98 -5.81 16.24
N LYS A 435 21.52 -6.75 15.49
CA LYS A 435 22.34 -7.83 16.06
C LYS A 435 23.71 -7.33 16.56
N GLU A 436 24.31 -6.38 15.86
CA GLU A 436 25.65 -5.82 16.17
C GLU A 436 25.58 -4.73 17.25
N ASN A 437 24.63 -3.81 17.12
CA ASN A 437 24.54 -2.62 17.98
C ASN A 437 23.51 -2.75 19.12
N GLY A 438 22.71 -3.83 19.09
CA GLY A 438 21.51 -3.92 19.91
C GLY A 438 20.37 -3.06 19.36
N SER A 439 19.16 -3.31 19.84
CA SER A 439 18.00 -2.46 19.57
C SER A 439 17.08 -2.48 20.78
N ASP A 440 16.35 -1.40 20.96
CA ASP A 440 15.21 -1.43 21.85
C ASP A 440 14.14 -2.42 21.32
N LYS A 441 13.40 -3.02 22.23
CA LYS A 441 12.39 -4.04 21.91
C LYS A 441 11.34 -3.50 20.94
N LYS A 442 10.92 -2.25 21.09
CA LYS A 442 9.87 -1.62 20.26
C LYS A 442 10.41 -1.40 18.85
N GLU A 443 11.63 -0.90 18.70
CA GLU A 443 12.28 -0.72 17.41
C GLU A 443 12.48 -2.06 16.68
N TYR A 444 12.91 -3.11 17.40
CA TYR A 444 13.01 -4.45 16.82
C TYR A 444 11.66 -4.99 16.33
N GLU A 445 10.62 -4.85 17.13
CA GLU A 445 9.27 -5.33 16.78
C GLU A 445 8.68 -4.58 15.59
N MET A 446 9.01 -3.31 15.37
CA MET A 446 8.59 -2.57 14.17
C MET A 446 9.03 -3.27 12.87
N TRP A 447 10.20 -3.89 12.86
CA TRP A 447 10.75 -4.57 11.68
C TRP A 447 10.51 -6.08 11.68
N PHE A 448 10.51 -6.71 12.85
CA PHE A 448 10.61 -8.16 13.01
C PHE A 448 9.62 -8.71 14.03
N LEU A 449 8.43 -8.13 14.13
CA LEU A 449 7.40 -8.69 15.01
C LEU A 449 7.19 -10.17 14.68
N ASN A 450 7.32 -11.00 15.71
CA ASN A 450 6.94 -12.40 15.70
C ASN A 450 6.40 -12.72 17.10
N TYR A 451 5.09 -12.70 17.22
CA TYR A 451 4.38 -12.80 18.47
C TYR A 451 3.42 -13.99 18.47
N LYS A 452 3.52 -14.82 19.50
CA LYS A 452 2.62 -15.94 19.76
C LYS A 452 2.04 -15.80 21.18
N PRO A 453 0.72 -15.70 21.34
CA PRO A 453 0.08 -15.50 22.66
C PRO A 453 0.49 -16.54 23.72
N GLY A 454 0.59 -17.81 23.34
CA GLY A 454 0.96 -18.92 24.22
C GLY A 454 2.35 -18.83 24.85
N ASP A 455 3.29 -18.16 24.20
CA ASP A 455 4.67 -18.03 24.68
C ASP A 455 4.78 -17.20 25.97
N LYS A 456 3.90 -16.21 26.17
CA LYS A 456 3.82 -15.43 27.43
C LYS A 456 3.40 -16.31 28.62
N LEU A 457 2.45 -17.20 28.43
CA LEU A 457 1.97 -18.10 29.49
C LEU A 457 3.03 -19.16 29.85
N ALA A 458 3.77 -19.66 28.85
CA ALA A 458 4.89 -20.57 29.06
C ALA A 458 6.06 -19.88 29.81
N ALA A 459 6.39 -18.63 29.44
CA ALA A 459 7.40 -17.84 30.13
C ALA A 459 6.99 -17.50 31.57
N ASN A 460 5.72 -17.18 31.81
CA ASN A 460 5.21 -16.91 33.16
C ASN A 460 5.13 -18.18 34.02
N LYS A 461 4.79 -19.34 33.44
CA LYS A 461 4.84 -20.64 34.13
C LYS A 461 6.28 -21.03 34.50
N ASN A 462 7.23 -20.83 33.55
CA ASN A 462 8.66 -21.08 33.80
C ASN A 462 9.25 -20.10 34.82
N ASN A 463 8.82 -18.85 34.85
CA ASN A 463 9.26 -17.89 35.88
C ASN A 463 8.63 -18.19 37.26
N LYS A 464 7.38 -18.66 37.34
CA LYS A 464 6.76 -19.13 38.58
C LYS A 464 7.47 -20.39 39.08
N THR A 465 7.75 -21.37 38.20
CA THR A 465 8.46 -22.60 38.57
C THR A 465 9.94 -22.31 38.94
N ARG A 466 10.61 -21.33 38.29
CA ARG A 466 11.96 -20.88 38.70
C ARG A 466 11.94 -20.15 40.05
N LYS A 467 10.91 -19.30 40.33
CA LYS A 467 10.75 -18.66 41.64
C LYS A 467 10.45 -19.69 42.72
N VAL A 468 9.59 -20.68 42.45
CA VAL A 468 9.31 -21.78 43.38
C VAL A 468 10.54 -22.68 43.59
N LYS A 469 11.29 -23.02 42.55
CA LYS A 469 12.55 -23.77 42.67
C LYS A 469 13.63 -22.98 43.43
N ARG A 470 13.74 -21.64 43.24
CA ARG A 470 14.65 -20.82 44.06
C ARG A 470 14.23 -20.69 45.51
N ALA A 471 12.92 -20.58 45.80
CA ALA A 471 12.41 -20.58 47.18
C ALA A 471 12.66 -21.93 47.86
N VAL A 472 12.46 -23.06 47.14
CA VAL A 472 12.70 -24.41 47.67
C VAL A 472 14.22 -24.70 47.77
N SER A 473 15.08 -24.08 46.96
CA SER A 473 16.56 -24.22 47.10
C SER A 473 17.13 -23.37 48.23
N SER A 474 16.56 -22.18 48.53
CA SER A 474 16.93 -21.38 49.69
C SER A 474 16.55 -22.06 51.00
N ASP A 475 15.38 -22.71 51.11
CA ASP A 475 14.97 -23.48 52.27
C ASP A 475 15.74 -24.79 52.44
N LYS A 476 16.38 -25.33 51.38
CA LYS A 476 17.27 -26.49 51.48
C LYS A 476 18.71 -26.10 51.86
N GLU A 477 19.22 -24.96 51.36
CA GLU A 477 20.55 -24.48 51.74
C GLU A 477 20.63 -24.00 53.18
N GLU A 478 19.53 -23.53 53.79
CA GLU A 478 19.47 -23.27 55.23
C GLU A 478 19.41 -24.56 56.07
N LYS A 479 18.78 -25.64 55.58
CA LYS A 479 18.73 -26.95 56.27
C LYS A 479 19.95 -27.82 56.02
N GLU A 480 20.69 -27.67 54.94
CA GLU A 480 21.94 -28.38 54.66
C GLU A 480 23.16 -27.78 55.41
N LYS A 481 23.11 -26.51 55.80
CA LYS A 481 24.12 -25.90 56.66
C LYS A 481 24.07 -26.31 58.11
N GLU A 482 22.97 -26.91 58.57
CA GLU A 482 22.85 -27.50 59.91
C GLU A 482 23.21 -29.01 60.00
N LEU A 483 23.45 -29.67 58.80
CA LEU A 483 23.71 -31.12 58.74
C LEU A 483 25.10 -31.52 58.21
N ASP A 484 25.95 -30.58 57.77
CA ASP A 484 27.28 -30.87 57.23
C ASP A 484 28.44 -30.65 58.21
N GLU A 485 28.18 -30.74 59.51
CA GLU A 485 29.28 -30.93 60.51
C GLU A 485 29.60 -32.36 60.82
N GLU A 486 28.92 -33.38 60.30
CA GLU A 486 29.29 -34.81 60.52
C GLU A 486 29.03 -35.58 59.18
N ALA A 487 30.10 -35.90 58.45
CA ALA A 487 30.44 -37.20 57.84
C ALA A 487 31.43 -37.07 56.68
N GLU A 488 32.60 -37.57 56.90
CA GLU A 488 33.64 -37.84 55.89
C GLU A 488 33.30 -39.00 54.96
N ALA A 489 33.76 -38.86 53.67
CA ALA A 489 34.30 -39.83 52.76
C ALA A 489 33.41 -41.04 52.29
N GLU A 490 33.06 -41.00 50.98
CA GLU A 490 33.17 -42.18 50.08
C GLU A 490 33.16 -41.81 48.56
N PRO A 491 33.66 -42.66 47.62
CA PRO A 491 34.21 -42.25 46.36
C PRO A 491 33.18 -42.22 45.21
N LYS A 492 33.44 -41.30 44.23
CA LYS A 492 32.62 -41.00 43.04
C LYS A 492 32.48 -42.19 42.08
N LYS A 493 31.25 -42.60 41.76
CA LYS A 493 30.90 -43.49 40.68
C LYS A 493 30.81 -42.70 39.35
N ARG A 494 31.57 -43.16 38.31
CA ARG A 494 31.52 -42.60 36.94
C ARG A 494 30.17 -42.84 36.27
N THR A 495 29.64 -41.83 35.61
CA THR A 495 28.37 -41.89 34.84
C THR A 495 28.59 -42.42 33.44
N VAL A 496 27.52 -42.99 32.83
CA VAL A 496 27.48 -43.59 31.48
C VAL A 496 27.98 -42.61 30.38
N MET A 497 27.84 -41.30 30.61
CA MET A 497 28.34 -40.26 29.70
C MET A 497 29.85 -40.14 29.65
N ASP A 498 30.56 -40.51 30.69
CA ASP A 498 32.02 -40.47 30.72
C ASP A 498 32.65 -41.67 29.99
N ILE A 499 31.89 -42.77 29.89
CA ILE A 499 32.27 -43.97 29.13
C ILE A 499 32.07 -43.74 27.61
N LEU A 500 31.05 -43.00 27.19
CA LEU A 500 30.77 -42.70 25.77
C LEU A 500 31.74 -41.64 25.21
N LYS A 501 32.26 -40.72 26.03
CA LYS A 501 33.28 -39.75 25.62
C LYS A 501 34.68 -40.35 25.45
N ALA A 502 34.99 -41.44 26.14
CA ALA A 502 36.24 -42.18 25.97
C ALA A 502 36.30 -43.02 24.73
N ALA A 503 35.14 -43.56 24.27
CA ALA A 503 35.03 -44.40 23.06
C ALA A 503 35.06 -43.57 21.76
N ALA A 504 34.81 -42.27 21.78
CA ALA A 504 34.82 -41.38 20.60
C ALA A 504 36.21 -40.77 20.27
N LYS A 505 37.23 -41.06 21.06
CA LYS A 505 38.63 -40.55 20.85
C LYS A 505 39.57 -41.59 20.23
N THR A 506 39.06 -42.77 19.85
CA THR A 506 39.88 -43.84 19.22
C THR A 506 39.20 -44.28 17.91
N ARG A 507 38.92 -43.35 17.02
CA ARG A 507 38.78 -43.64 15.57
C ARG A 507 39.19 -42.41 14.78
#